data_0e296c4eb0e2fb457cecf6bbca4b3188
#
_entry.id   0e296c4eb0e2fb457cecf6bbca4b3188
#
_cell.length_a   1.000
_cell.length_b   1.000
_cell.length_c   1.000
_cell.angle_alpha   90.00
_cell.angle_beta   90.00
_cell.angle_gamma   90.00
#
_symmetry.space_group_name_H-M   'P 1'
#
loop_
_entity.id
_entity.type
_entity.pdbx_description
1 polymer ?
#
loop_
_entity_poly.entity_id
_entity_poly.type
_entity_poly.pdbx_seq_one_letter_code
_entity_poly.pdbx_strand_id
1 'polypeptide(L)'
;MKIIQRGKRKKCNRYIPLSKTAEDLFRREYELQTNANEDSFVFSFTNGLNPVSESPVYRHLHKFCDEADITYRTPHKMRFWAVTKMYEAGVDQARIQYTAGHAFPSTTDHYKRPSRLGLITTMKINEIFN
;
A
#
# COMPACT_ATOMS: atom_id res chain seq x y z
N MET A 1 -4.77 -14.56 -6.26
CA MET A 1 -5.77 -14.11 -5.25
C MET A 1 -6.38 -12.79 -5.71
N LYS A 2 -7.70 -12.64 -5.61
CA LYS A 2 -8.43 -11.42 -6.02
C LYS A 2 -8.79 -10.64 -4.76
N ILE A 3 -8.21 -9.46 -4.58
CA ILE A 3 -8.62 -8.54 -3.51
C ILE A 3 -9.63 -7.57 -4.09
N ILE A 4 -10.87 -7.64 -3.59
CA ILE A 4 -11.91 -6.67 -3.91
C ILE A 4 -11.91 -5.62 -2.81
N GLN A 5 -11.43 -4.41 -3.11
CA GLN A 5 -11.60 -3.29 -2.22
C GLN A 5 -12.98 -2.69 -2.44
N ARG A 6 -13.90 -2.91 -1.50
CA ARG A 6 -15.21 -2.25 -1.49
C ARG A 6 -15.03 -0.81 -0.99
N GLY A 7 -14.92 0.14 -1.90
CA GLY A 7 -14.95 1.57 -1.56
C GLY A 7 -16.36 2.12 -1.61
N LYS A 8 -16.59 3.28 -0.99
CA LYS A 8 -17.89 4.02 -1.03
C LYS A 8 -18.35 4.40 -2.45
N ARG A 9 -17.52 4.25 -3.47
CA ARG A 9 -17.82 4.51 -4.89
C ARG A 9 -17.60 3.26 -5.72
N LYS A 10 -18.51 2.92 -6.62
CA LYS A 10 -18.43 1.76 -7.54
C LYS A 10 -17.12 1.69 -8.38
N LYS A 11 -16.43 2.83 -8.58
CA LYS A 11 -15.15 2.92 -9.31
C LYS A 11 -13.90 2.53 -8.49
N CYS A 12 -14.04 2.11 -7.23
CA CYS A 12 -12.90 1.78 -6.37
C CYS A 12 -12.46 0.31 -6.46
N ASN A 13 -13.23 -0.54 -7.15
CA ASN A 13 -12.85 -1.94 -7.32
C ASN A 13 -11.72 -2.04 -8.34
N ARG A 14 -10.60 -2.60 -7.94
CA ARG A 14 -9.43 -2.80 -8.78
C ARG A 14 -8.68 -4.07 -8.40
N TYR A 15 -7.96 -4.59 -9.38
CA TYR A 15 -7.04 -5.70 -9.17
C TYR A 15 -5.65 -5.17 -8.86
N ILE A 16 -5.07 -5.59 -7.75
CA ILE A 16 -3.71 -5.24 -7.38
C ILE A 16 -2.89 -6.54 -7.41
N PRO A 17 -1.80 -6.59 -8.21
CA PRO A 17 -0.91 -7.72 -8.17
C PRO A 17 -0.23 -7.79 -6.80
N LEU A 18 -0.14 -8.98 -6.23
CA LEU A 18 0.54 -9.21 -4.98
C LEU A 18 1.96 -9.68 -5.22
N SER A 19 2.90 -9.18 -4.43
CA SER A 19 4.21 -9.82 -4.31
C SER A 19 4.07 -11.18 -3.61
N LYS A 20 5.06 -12.05 -3.79
CA LYS A 20 5.07 -13.36 -3.11
C LYS A 20 4.91 -13.21 -1.59
N THR A 21 5.65 -12.28 -1.00
CA THR A 21 5.55 -11.98 0.45
C THR A 21 4.13 -11.55 0.85
N ALA A 22 3.50 -10.69 0.08
CA ALA A 22 2.13 -10.25 0.38
C ALA A 22 1.13 -11.41 0.23
N GLU A 23 1.29 -12.26 -0.78
CA GLU A 23 0.46 -13.46 -0.96
C GLU A 23 0.59 -14.40 0.24
N ASP A 24 1.80 -14.68 0.70
CA ASP A 24 2.05 -15.55 1.84
C ASP A 24 1.45 -14.99 3.14
N LEU A 25 1.55 -13.67 3.36
CA LEU A 25 0.90 -13.01 4.49
C LEU A 25 -0.62 -13.12 4.45
N PHE A 26 -1.25 -12.85 3.29
CA PHE A 26 -2.69 -12.98 3.15
C PHE A 26 -3.18 -14.43 3.30
N ARG A 27 -2.42 -15.40 2.81
CA ARG A 27 -2.72 -16.82 2.99
C ARG A 27 -2.68 -17.20 4.46
N ARG A 28 -1.65 -16.76 5.19
CA ARG A 28 -1.53 -16.96 6.63
C ARG A 28 -2.70 -16.35 7.40
N GLU A 29 -3.10 -15.12 7.09
CA GLU A 29 -4.25 -14.48 7.72
C GLU A 29 -5.56 -15.23 7.45
N TYR A 30 -5.72 -15.77 6.23
CA TYR A 30 -6.87 -16.60 5.88
C TYR A 30 -6.90 -17.92 6.68
N GLU A 31 -5.76 -18.57 6.85
CA GLU A 31 -5.63 -19.83 7.61
C GLU A 31 -5.88 -19.64 9.11
N LEU A 32 -5.59 -18.46 9.65
CA LEU A 32 -5.86 -18.12 11.06
C LEU A 32 -7.35 -17.87 11.35
N GLN A 33 -8.17 -17.64 10.33
CA GLN A 33 -9.60 -17.42 10.51
C GLN A 33 -10.34 -18.75 10.56
N THR A 34 -11.12 -18.95 11.63
CA THR A 34 -12.00 -20.12 11.74
C THR A 34 -13.22 -19.91 10.84
N ASN A 35 -13.51 -20.87 9.97
CA ASN A 35 -14.64 -20.83 9.03
C ASN A 35 -14.59 -19.69 7.99
N ALA A 36 -13.39 -19.26 7.56
CA ALA A 36 -13.24 -18.31 6.48
C ALA A 36 -13.86 -18.86 5.18
N ASN A 37 -14.53 -17.98 4.44
CA ASN A 37 -15.12 -18.27 3.14
C ASN A 37 -14.81 -17.13 2.16
N GLU A 38 -15.31 -17.22 0.92
CA GLU A 38 -15.03 -16.25 -0.14
C GLU A 38 -15.51 -14.82 0.17
N ASP A 39 -16.51 -14.67 1.05
CA ASP A 39 -17.07 -13.39 1.47
C ASP A 39 -16.43 -12.84 2.76
N SER A 40 -15.55 -13.60 3.40
CA SER A 40 -14.90 -13.19 4.64
C SER A 40 -13.93 -12.03 4.42
N PHE A 41 -13.93 -11.07 5.37
CA PHE A 41 -12.94 -10.01 5.38
C PHE A 41 -11.58 -10.55 5.81
N VAL A 42 -10.53 -10.25 5.03
CA VAL A 42 -9.17 -10.72 5.31
C VAL A 42 -8.68 -10.16 6.65
N PHE A 43 -8.87 -8.86 6.88
CA PHE A 43 -8.52 -8.23 8.15
C PHE A 43 -9.75 -8.05 9.01
N SER A 44 -9.90 -8.91 10.02
CA SER A 44 -11.07 -8.97 10.88
C SER A 44 -10.69 -9.46 12.28
N PHE A 45 -11.28 -8.85 13.31
CA PHE A 45 -11.23 -9.38 14.67
C PHE A 45 -12.43 -10.29 15.01
N THR A 46 -13.31 -10.53 14.04
CA THR A 46 -14.54 -11.29 14.19
C THR A 46 -14.61 -12.48 13.23
N ASN A 47 -13.49 -13.16 13.01
CA ASN A 47 -13.38 -14.30 12.09
C ASN A 47 -13.96 -14.03 10.69
N GLY A 48 -13.64 -12.88 10.12
CA GLY A 48 -14.06 -12.51 8.77
C GLY A 48 -15.46 -11.90 8.65
N LEU A 49 -16.25 -11.82 9.73
CA LEU A 49 -17.61 -11.27 9.68
C LEU A 49 -17.66 -9.75 9.47
N ASN A 50 -16.78 -9.03 10.14
CA ASN A 50 -16.69 -7.58 10.03
C ASN A 50 -15.28 -7.13 9.71
N PRO A 51 -15.09 -6.08 8.88
CA PRO A 51 -13.77 -5.54 8.63
C PRO A 51 -13.20 -4.87 9.87
N VAL A 52 -11.87 -4.91 10.01
CA VAL A 52 -11.19 -4.15 11.05
C VAL A 52 -11.47 -2.65 10.88
N SER A 53 -11.78 -1.96 11.97
CA SER A 53 -11.92 -0.50 11.97
C SER A 53 -10.57 0.20 11.97
N GLU A 54 -10.57 1.51 11.66
CA GLU A 54 -9.31 2.28 11.55
C GLU A 54 -8.59 2.43 12.90
N SER A 55 -9.32 2.67 14.00
CA SER A 55 -8.72 2.98 15.31
C SER A 55 -7.77 1.90 15.84
N PRO A 56 -8.09 0.60 15.82
CA PRO A 56 -7.13 -0.44 16.19
C PRO A 56 -5.89 -0.47 15.30
N VAL A 57 -6.04 -0.23 13.99
CA VAL A 57 -4.91 -0.20 13.05
C VAL A 57 -3.93 0.91 13.43
N TYR A 58 -4.44 2.13 13.67
CA TYR A 58 -3.60 3.26 14.09
C TYR A 58 -2.90 2.99 15.43
N ARG A 59 -3.62 2.45 16.41
CA ARG A 59 -3.06 2.13 17.73
C ARG A 59 -1.93 1.10 17.65
N HIS A 60 -2.11 0.02 16.90
CA HIS A 60 -1.08 -1.00 16.74
C HIS A 60 0.13 -0.45 15.96
N LEU A 61 -0.12 0.38 14.95
CA LEU A 61 0.96 1.00 14.20
C LEU A 61 1.81 1.94 15.06
N HIS A 62 1.19 2.73 15.95
CA HIS A 62 1.91 3.53 16.94
C HIS A 62 2.78 2.63 17.82
N LYS A 63 2.17 1.61 18.42
CA LYS A 63 2.89 0.67 19.29
C LYS A 63 4.09 0.04 18.57
N PHE A 64 3.96 -0.42 17.35
CA PHE A 64 5.07 -1.01 16.59
C PHE A 64 6.16 0.01 16.24
N CYS A 65 5.81 1.25 15.97
CA CYS A 65 6.79 2.30 15.75
C CYS A 65 7.57 2.62 17.03
N ASP A 66 6.89 2.70 18.17
CA ASP A 66 7.49 2.93 19.48
C ASP A 66 8.42 1.77 19.87
N GLU A 67 7.97 0.52 19.69
CA GLU A 67 8.78 -0.69 19.98
C GLU A 67 10.04 -0.79 19.08
N ALA A 68 9.95 -0.27 17.84
CA ALA A 68 11.06 -0.27 16.90
C ALA A 68 11.96 0.98 17.00
N ASP A 69 11.67 1.89 17.90
CA ASP A 69 12.35 3.20 18.06
C ASP A 69 12.40 4.00 16.75
N ILE A 70 11.29 4.01 16.00
CA ILE A 70 11.15 4.76 14.77
C ILE A 70 10.03 5.79 14.87
N THR A 71 10.21 6.90 14.14
CA THR A 71 9.17 7.92 14.06
C THR A 71 7.88 7.35 13.47
N TYR A 72 6.76 7.56 14.16
CA TYR A 72 5.45 7.13 13.70
C TYR A 72 5.14 7.65 12.28
N ARG A 73 4.65 6.76 11.44
CA ARG A 73 4.20 7.04 10.09
C ARG A 73 2.76 6.60 9.89
N THR A 74 1.91 7.52 9.47
CA THR A 74 0.50 7.20 9.18
C THR A 74 0.40 6.24 7.98
N PRO A 75 -0.68 5.46 7.85
CA PRO A 75 -0.94 4.64 6.67
C PRO A 75 -0.90 5.44 5.35
N HIS A 76 -1.30 6.72 5.41
CA HIS A 76 -1.21 7.61 4.25
C HIS A 76 0.24 7.90 3.84
N LYS A 77 1.15 8.04 4.80
CA LYS A 77 2.60 8.19 4.53
C LYS A 77 3.20 6.92 3.94
N MET A 78 2.74 5.73 4.37
CA MET A 78 3.16 4.45 3.77
C MET A 78 2.70 4.36 2.31
N ARG A 79 1.47 4.79 2.02
CA ARG A 79 0.98 4.89 0.64
C ARG A 79 1.81 5.86 -0.19
N PHE A 80 2.16 7.01 0.37
CA PHE A 80 3.06 7.98 -0.27
C PHE A 80 4.39 7.32 -0.64
N TRP A 81 5.01 6.63 0.30
CA TRP A 81 6.26 5.91 0.08
C TRP A 81 6.13 4.85 -1.03
N ALA A 82 5.08 4.03 -1.02
CA ALA A 82 4.84 3.01 -2.04
C ALA A 82 4.70 3.61 -3.45
N VAL A 83 3.96 4.70 -3.60
CA VAL A 83 3.81 5.42 -4.88
C VAL A 83 5.14 5.99 -5.35
N THR A 84 5.91 6.61 -4.45
CA THR A 84 7.25 7.14 -4.76
C THR A 84 8.18 6.01 -5.24
N LYS A 85 8.16 4.85 -4.57
CA LYS A 85 8.96 3.68 -4.99
C LYS A 85 8.57 3.14 -6.36
N MET A 86 7.29 3.16 -6.71
CA MET A 86 6.84 2.79 -8.05
C MET A 86 7.39 3.76 -9.12
N TYR A 87 7.40 5.07 -8.85
CA TYR A 87 8.02 6.06 -9.74
C TYR A 87 9.53 5.85 -9.89
N GLU A 88 10.23 5.65 -8.78
CA GLU A 88 11.68 5.37 -8.79
C GLU A 88 12.03 4.10 -9.57
N ALA A 89 11.13 3.11 -9.56
CA ALA A 89 11.25 1.87 -10.33
C ALA A 89 10.83 2.01 -11.80
N GLY A 90 10.47 3.20 -12.26
CA GLY A 90 10.08 3.46 -13.66
C GLY A 90 8.69 2.94 -14.04
N VAL A 91 7.82 2.66 -13.07
CA VAL A 91 6.44 2.28 -13.36
C VAL A 91 5.69 3.48 -13.95
N ASP A 92 4.98 3.26 -15.05
CA ASP A 92 4.24 4.34 -15.71
C ASP A 92 3.12 4.92 -14.83
N GLN A 93 2.82 6.19 -15.06
CA GLN A 93 1.87 6.96 -14.25
C GLN A 93 0.46 6.35 -14.22
N ALA A 94 -0.01 5.77 -15.33
CA ALA A 94 -1.35 5.20 -15.40
C ALA A 94 -1.47 3.96 -14.51
N ARG A 95 -0.43 3.11 -14.49
CA ARG A 95 -0.37 1.94 -13.61
C ARG A 95 -0.26 2.34 -12.14
N ILE A 96 0.54 3.36 -11.82
CA ILE A 96 0.64 3.90 -10.47
C ILE A 96 -0.72 4.45 -10.02
N GLN A 97 -1.38 5.24 -10.86
CA GLN A 97 -2.70 5.79 -10.59
C GLN A 97 -3.73 4.68 -10.33
N TYR A 98 -3.77 3.67 -11.18
CA TYR A 98 -4.64 2.51 -11.02
C TYR A 98 -4.36 1.77 -9.71
N THR A 99 -3.11 1.44 -9.43
CA THR A 99 -2.69 0.71 -8.22
C THR A 99 -2.99 1.50 -6.96
N ALA A 100 -2.69 2.79 -6.96
CA ALA A 100 -2.99 3.69 -5.85
C ALA A 100 -4.50 3.99 -5.71
N GLY A 101 -5.30 3.79 -6.76
CA GLY A 101 -6.74 4.11 -6.75
C GLY A 101 -7.00 5.62 -6.73
N HIS A 102 -6.15 6.40 -7.36
CA HIS A 102 -6.37 7.83 -7.52
C HIS A 102 -7.38 8.09 -8.63
N ALA A 103 -8.42 8.90 -8.35
CA ALA A 103 -9.45 9.22 -9.31
C ALA A 103 -8.95 10.11 -10.46
N PHE A 104 -7.93 10.95 -10.18
CA PHE A 104 -7.38 11.91 -11.13
C PHE A 104 -5.86 11.79 -11.21
N PRO A 105 -5.25 12.00 -12.41
CA PRO A 105 -3.80 12.01 -12.58
C PRO A 105 -3.10 13.03 -11.69
N SER A 106 -3.68 14.22 -11.51
CA SER A 106 -3.15 15.28 -10.65
C SER A 106 -2.91 14.83 -9.20
N THR A 107 -3.74 13.92 -8.68
CA THR A 107 -3.52 13.33 -7.35
C THR A 107 -2.23 12.52 -7.30
N THR A 108 -1.88 11.86 -8.43
CA THR A 108 -0.66 11.09 -8.55
C THR A 108 0.57 12.00 -8.73
N ASP A 109 0.40 13.16 -9.37
CA ASP A 109 1.48 14.13 -9.62
C ASP A 109 2.08 14.71 -8.33
N HIS A 110 1.31 14.83 -7.26
CA HIS A 110 1.82 15.25 -5.96
C HIS A 110 2.90 14.31 -5.40
N TYR A 111 2.98 13.07 -5.90
CA TYR A 111 3.94 12.05 -5.48
C TYR A 111 5.18 11.98 -6.37
N LYS A 112 5.25 12.79 -7.44
CA LYS A 112 6.40 12.86 -8.36
C LYS A 112 7.63 13.57 -7.78
N ARG A 113 7.74 13.68 -6.47
CA ARG A 113 8.94 14.24 -5.83
C ARG A 113 9.97 13.12 -5.71
N PRO A 114 11.04 13.14 -6.51
CA PRO A 114 12.09 12.14 -6.38
C PRO A 114 12.70 12.24 -4.97
N SER A 115 13.02 11.11 -4.39
CA SER A 115 13.83 11.10 -3.18
C SER A 115 15.22 11.67 -3.49
N ARG A 116 15.86 12.27 -2.49
CA ARG A 116 17.24 12.77 -2.63
C ARG A 116 18.19 11.67 -3.15
N LEU A 117 18.04 10.46 -2.63
CA LEU A 117 18.83 9.32 -3.05
C LEU A 117 18.53 8.91 -4.50
N GLY A 118 17.27 8.88 -4.90
CA GLY A 118 16.84 8.60 -6.27
C GLY A 118 17.41 9.62 -7.27
N LEU A 119 17.41 10.92 -6.92
CA LEU A 119 18.04 11.96 -7.75
C LEU A 119 19.53 11.74 -7.91
N ILE A 120 20.25 11.49 -6.81
CA ILE A 120 21.72 11.25 -6.85
C ILE A 120 22.03 10.02 -7.71
N THR A 121 21.27 8.94 -7.56
CA THR A 121 21.46 7.72 -8.34
C THR A 121 21.22 7.96 -9.82
N THR A 122 20.13 8.66 -10.16
CA THR A 122 19.81 8.99 -11.57
C THR A 122 20.87 9.90 -12.19
N MET A 123 21.35 10.90 -11.46
CA MET A 123 22.41 11.79 -11.93
C MET A 123 23.73 11.06 -12.17
N LYS A 124 24.10 10.13 -11.29
CA LYS A 124 25.32 9.31 -11.45
C LYS A 124 25.22 8.35 -12.63
N ILE A 125 24.08 7.67 -12.81
CA ILE A 125 23.87 6.69 -13.90
C ILE A 125 23.90 7.40 -15.27
N ASN A 126 23.29 8.60 -15.36
CA ASN A 126 23.17 9.32 -16.62
C ASN A 126 24.31 10.34 -16.83
N GLU A 127 25.32 10.37 -15.96
CA GLU A 127 26.46 11.30 -16.03
C GLU A 127 26.04 12.78 -16.21
N ILE A 128 24.90 13.14 -15.60
CA ILE A 128 24.40 14.50 -15.68
C ILE A 128 25.23 15.38 -14.75
N PHE A 129 25.80 16.44 -15.29
CA PHE A 129 26.69 17.38 -14.59
C PHE A 129 28.04 16.80 -14.13
N ASN A 130 28.75 16.11 -15.03
CA ASN A 130 30.18 15.82 -14.85
C ASN A 130 31.04 17.06 -14.99
#